data_1ee46bec0273c7a01a85f6a50833283c
#
_entry.id   1ee46bec0273c7a01a85f6a50833283c
#
_cell.length_a   1.000
_cell.length_b   1.000
_cell.length_c   1.000
_cell.angle_alpha   90.00
_cell.angle_beta   90.00
_cell.angle_gamma   90.00
#
_symmetry.space_group_name_H-M   'P 1'
#
loop_
_entity.id
_entity.type
_entity.pdbx_description
1 polymer ?
#
loop_
_entity_poly.entity_id
_entity_poly.type
_entity_poly.pdbx_seq_one_letter_code
_entity_poly.pdbx_strand_id
1 'polypeptide(L)'
;MRTTLRTGRAAVLFAAIGALAIAGCGDNKDDDKTKPGEGGKEPAASVQLPKLNGEKVQVAAVWSGPEQENFTKVLKEFEKRTGATVTFVPAQDPIVNFLGTKIAGGSPPDVAMLPQVGAIQQAVQRKWAKPVGPEAKAQLAKNYSKGWQDLGAVDGTQYGVYYKAANKSLVWYNNAVFENAGAKEPKTWKDFLATAETISASGVTPVSVAGADGWTLTDWFENIYLSQAGPEKYDQLAQHKIKWTDASVKTALTTLGELFGKPALIAGGADGALQTEFPASVTQTFSGGDQPKGAMVFEGDFVTVNIAQTEAKIGTDAKVFPFPAVGALAPVVTGGDAAVALKDSKGAQALLTFLASPDAAKISASAGGFLSPNKSLDLSAYPDNVQRDIAKALIAAGDDFRFDMSDQMPQSFGGTPGKGEWKALQDFLKNPKDVAGAQQKLESDAAKAYKS
;
A
#
# COMPACT_ATOMS: atom_id res chain seq x y z
N MET A 1 -30.58 -1.81 57.17
CA MET A 1 -29.29 -2.31 57.69
C MET A 1 -28.23 -1.94 56.66
N ARG A 2 -27.52 -0.84 56.83
CA ARG A 2 -26.21 -0.62 57.50
C ARG A 2 -25.27 -1.77 57.18
N THR A 3 -24.12 -1.65 56.54
CA THR A 3 -22.95 -0.77 56.61
C THR A 3 -21.91 -1.46 55.68
N THR A 4 -20.88 -0.97 55.12
CA THR A 4 -19.96 0.18 55.22
C THR A 4 -18.92 0.11 54.10
N LEU A 5 -18.48 1.27 53.67
CA LEU A 5 -17.28 1.51 52.82
C LEU A 5 -15.99 1.02 53.49
N ARG A 6 -15.02 0.65 52.69
CA ARG A 6 -13.58 0.83 53.06
C ARG A 6 -12.73 1.18 51.83
N THR A 7 -12.29 2.39 51.86
CA THR A 7 -11.16 2.97 51.09
C THR A 7 -9.83 2.46 51.64
N GLY A 8 -8.90 2.16 50.73
CA GLY A 8 -7.49 1.86 51.08
C GLY A 8 -6.55 2.59 50.14
N ARG A 9 -6.05 3.74 50.58
CA ARG A 9 -4.88 4.42 50.02
C ARG A 9 -3.62 3.68 50.47
N ALA A 10 -2.65 3.50 49.58
CA ALA A 10 -1.29 3.16 49.98
C ALA A 10 -0.32 4.09 49.24
N ALA A 11 0.60 4.59 50.05
CA ALA A 11 1.47 5.72 49.79
C ALA A 11 2.79 5.32 49.08
N VAL A 12 3.33 6.31 48.41
CA VAL A 12 4.65 6.40 47.79
C VAL A 12 5.75 6.36 48.90
N LEU A 13 6.82 5.63 48.68
CA LEU A 13 8.07 5.76 49.43
C LEU A 13 9.22 6.04 48.44
N PHE A 14 9.78 7.25 48.59
CA PHE A 14 11.08 7.64 48.05
C PHE A 14 12.19 7.08 48.96
N ALA A 15 13.25 6.54 48.37
CA ALA A 15 14.51 6.34 49.02
C ALA A 15 15.65 6.91 48.16
N ALA A 16 16.29 7.95 48.65
CA ALA A 16 17.52 8.54 48.15
C ALA A 16 18.69 8.06 49.02
N ILE A 17 19.78 7.65 48.40
CA ILE A 17 21.16 7.52 49.01
C ILE A 17 22.07 7.51 47.76
N GLY A 18 23.15 8.26 47.60
CA GLY A 18 24.07 8.96 48.45
C GLY A 18 25.35 9.07 47.61
N ALA A 19 25.91 10.25 47.48
CA ALA A 19 27.11 10.55 46.71
C ALA A 19 28.38 10.12 47.48
N LEU A 20 29.39 9.68 46.72
CA LEU A 20 30.78 9.72 47.18
C LEU A 20 31.65 10.37 46.09
N ALA A 21 32.20 11.53 46.43
CA ALA A 21 33.18 12.25 45.64
C ALA A 21 34.60 11.77 46.02
N ILE A 22 35.44 11.61 45.01
CA ILE A 22 36.91 11.64 45.22
C ILE A 22 37.49 12.66 44.24
N ALA A 23 38.17 13.65 44.80
CA ALA A 23 38.82 14.74 44.15
C ALA A 23 40.17 14.32 43.55
N GLY A 24 40.50 14.87 42.40
CA GLY A 24 41.85 14.87 41.82
C GLY A 24 41.99 16.09 40.94
N CYS A 25 42.78 17.05 41.37
CA CYS A 25 43.07 18.34 40.72
C CYS A 25 43.91 18.14 39.45
N GLY A 26 43.61 18.96 38.43
CA GLY A 26 44.47 19.18 37.29
C GLY A 26 43.87 20.27 36.39
N ASP A 27 44.45 21.47 36.49
CA ASP A 27 44.09 22.71 35.83
C ASP A 27 44.35 22.65 34.34
N ASN A 28 43.39 23.05 33.50
CA ASN A 28 43.59 24.03 32.43
C ASN A 28 42.25 24.35 31.67
N LYS A 29 42.08 25.62 31.43
CA LYS A 29 40.96 26.26 30.74
C LYS A 29 40.90 25.84 29.28
N ASP A 30 39.68 25.57 28.76
CA ASP A 30 39.13 26.26 27.62
C ASP A 30 37.62 25.95 27.50
N ASP A 31 36.83 27.00 27.36
CA ASP A 31 35.37 26.96 27.12
C ASP A 31 35.05 26.32 25.76
N ASP A 32 34.33 25.20 25.75
CA ASP A 32 33.48 24.86 24.59
C ASP A 32 32.19 24.16 25.08
N LYS A 33 31.07 24.85 24.80
CA LYS A 33 29.72 24.35 25.12
C LYS A 33 29.30 23.34 24.08
N THR A 34 29.58 22.07 24.29
CA THR A 34 29.00 20.98 23.51
C THR A 34 27.56 20.67 23.98
N LYS A 35 26.60 20.91 23.12
CA LYS A 35 25.23 20.38 23.23
C LYS A 35 25.25 18.85 23.21
N PRO A 36 24.29 18.14 23.89
CA PRO A 36 24.18 16.71 23.77
C PRO A 36 23.88 16.35 22.33
N GLY A 37 24.75 15.56 21.71
CA GLY A 37 24.59 15.07 20.35
C GLY A 37 23.39 14.14 20.26
N GLU A 38 22.49 14.41 19.32
CA GLU A 38 21.52 13.44 18.81
C GLU A 38 22.31 12.25 18.30
N GLY A 39 21.99 11.06 18.84
CA GLY A 39 22.60 9.81 18.44
C GLY A 39 22.29 9.50 16.97
N GLY A 40 23.16 9.92 16.07
CA GLY A 40 23.11 9.55 14.68
C GLY A 40 23.23 8.02 14.57
N LYS A 41 22.21 7.35 14.06
CA LYS A 41 22.33 5.95 13.64
C LYS A 41 23.44 5.87 12.60
N GLU A 42 24.45 5.04 12.84
CA GLU A 42 25.47 4.74 11.83
C GLU A 42 24.77 4.32 10.52
N PRO A 43 25.26 4.80 9.35
CA PRO A 43 24.70 4.39 8.07
C PRO A 43 24.75 2.85 7.97
N ALA A 44 23.60 2.24 7.68
CA ALA A 44 23.57 0.78 7.50
C ALA A 44 24.59 0.38 6.44
N ALA A 45 25.47 -0.59 6.79
CA ALA A 45 26.46 -1.08 5.85
C ALA A 45 25.77 -1.57 4.56
N SER A 46 26.32 -1.17 3.41
CA SER A 46 25.81 -1.55 2.10
C SER A 46 25.76 -3.06 1.94
N VAL A 47 24.65 -3.57 1.33
CA VAL A 47 24.48 -5.02 1.14
C VAL A 47 25.61 -5.57 0.23
N GLN A 48 26.21 -6.68 0.65
CA GLN A 48 27.21 -7.37 -0.16
C GLN A 48 26.52 -8.26 -1.19
N LEU A 49 26.95 -8.14 -2.45
CA LEU A 49 26.42 -8.89 -3.57
C LEU A 49 27.52 -9.68 -4.28
N PRO A 50 27.23 -10.87 -4.81
CA PRO A 50 28.21 -11.65 -5.57
C PRO A 50 28.53 -10.97 -6.90
N LYS A 51 29.72 -11.29 -7.46
CA LYS A 51 30.04 -10.95 -8.85
C LYS A 51 29.32 -11.94 -9.78
N LEU A 52 28.62 -11.40 -10.76
CA LEU A 52 27.77 -12.10 -11.71
C LEU A 52 28.12 -11.77 -13.16
N ASN A 53 29.39 -11.58 -13.42
CA ASN A 53 29.86 -11.15 -14.74
C ASN A 53 29.38 -12.10 -15.84
N GLY A 54 28.66 -11.56 -16.82
CA GLY A 54 28.10 -12.31 -17.95
C GLY A 54 26.75 -12.99 -17.67
N GLU A 55 26.23 -12.99 -16.43
CA GLU A 55 24.87 -13.48 -16.16
C GLU A 55 23.83 -12.50 -16.71
N LYS A 56 22.75 -13.08 -17.26
CA LYS A 56 21.58 -12.33 -17.75
C LYS A 56 20.41 -12.63 -16.84
N VAL A 57 19.77 -11.59 -16.33
CA VAL A 57 18.61 -11.69 -15.44
C VAL A 57 17.42 -10.99 -16.08
N GLN A 58 16.28 -11.67 -16.21
CA GLN A 58 15.04 -11.08 -16.69
C GLN A 58 14.08 -10.85 -15.52
N VAL A 59 13.52 -9.64 -15.45
CA VAL A 59 12.56 -9.26 -14.42
C VAL A 59 11.25 -8.84 -15.06
N ALA A 60 10.16 -9.54 -14.78
CA ALA A 60 8.82 -9.22 -15.29
C ALA A 60 8.03 -8.41 -14.25
N ALA A 61 7.36 -7.37 -14.70
CA ALA A 61 6.40 -6.60 -13.89
C ALA A 61 5.34 -5.96 -14.79
N VAL A 62 4.20 -5.61 -14.20
CA VAL A 62 3.11 -4.87 -14.90
C VAL A 62 3.36 -3.37 -14.96
N TRP A 63 4.38 -2.88 -14.29
CA TRP A 63 4.70 -1.45 -14.22
C TRP A 63 5.07 -0.87 -15.59
N SER A 64 4.64 0.37 -15.84
CA SER A 64 4.89 1.10 -17.08
C SER A 64 5.21 2.57 -16.79
N GLY A 65 5.68 3.31 -17.80
CA GLY A 65 5.97 4.73 -17.69
C GLY A 65 6.94 5.05 -16.53
N PRO A 66 6.66 6.10 -15.74
CA PRO A 66 7.54 6.54 -14.66
C PRO A 66 7.82 5.49 -13.59
N GLU A 67 6.86 4.62 -13.31
CA GLU A 67 7.05 3.53 -12.35
C GLU A 67 8.10 2.52 -12.84
N GLN A 68 8.02 2.11 -14.10
CA GLN A 68 9.04 1.29 -14.75
C GLN A 68 10.40 2.00 -14.79
N GLU A 69 10.41 3.29 -15.12
CA GLU A 69 11.65 4.08 -15.19
C GLU A 69 12.34 4.15 -13.81
N ASN A 70 11.57 4.37 -12.74
CA ASN A 70 12.10 4.40 -11.38
C ASN A 70 12.66 3.04 -10.96
N PHE A 71 11.97 1.95 -11.27
CA PHE A 71 12.49 0.61 -11.00
C PHE A 71 13.73 0.28 -11.84
N THR A 72 13.79 0.75 -13.07
CA THR A 72 14.97 0.58 -13.93
C THR A 72 16.24 1.19 -13.31
N LYS A 73 16.12 2.30 -12.55
CA LYS A 73 17.27 2.86 -11.80
C LYS A 73 17.82 1.87 -10.77
N VAL A 74 16.94 1.13 -10.11
CA VAL A 74 17.31 0.09 -9.13
C VAL A 74 18.04 -1.07 -9.84
N LEU A 75 17.49 -1.53 -10.97
CA LEU A 75 18.11 -2.60 -11.77
C LEU A 75 19.49 -2.18 -12.29
N LYS A 76 19.67 -0.94 -12.69
CA LYS A 76 20.98 -0.40 -13.12
C LYS A 76 22.01 -0.36 -12.00
N GLU A 77 21.61 -0.03 -10.77
CA GLU A 77 22.54 -0.11 -9.64
C GLU A 77 22.92 -1.56 -9.30
N PHE A 78 21.96 -2.51 -9.42
CA PHE A 78 22.27 -3.92 -9.29
C PHE A 78 23.29 -4.40 -10.36
N GLU A 79 23.09 -4.04 -11.64
CA GLU A 79 24.05 -4.32 -12.73
C GLU A 79 25.44 -3.80 -12.40
N LYS A 80 25.53 -2.53 -11.99
CA LYS A 80 26.79 -1.87 -11.63
C LYS A 80 27.53 -2.59 -10.51
N ARG A 81 26.82 -3.08 -9.49
CA ARG A 81 27.44 -3.76 -8.34
C ARG A 81 27.87 -5.18 -8.65
N THR A 82 27.12 -5.89 -9.49
CA THR A 82 27.30 -7.32 -9.74
C THR A 82 28.01 -7.64 -11.03
N GLY A 83 27.92 -6.78 -12.05
CA GLY A 83 28.38 -7.05 -13.41
C GLY A 83 27.41 -7.93 -14.22
N ALA A 84 26.19 -8.19 -13.71
CA ALA A 84 25.11 -8.83 -14.47
C ALA A 84 24.52 -7.87 -15.50
N THR A 85 23.78 -8.42 -16.47
CA THR A 85 22.91 -7.65 -17.37
C THR A 85 21.46 -7.96 -17.01
N VAL A 86 20.66 -6.92 -16.70
CA VAL A 86 19.25 -7.09 -16.32
C VAL A 86 18.33 -6.54 -17.40
N THR A 87 17.36 -7.35 -17.82
CA THR A 87 16.34 -6.94 -18.79
C THR A 87 14.97 -6.85 -18.08
N PHE A 88 14.37 -5.68 -18.10
CA PHE A 88 12.97 -5.52 -17.71
C PHE A 88 12.06 -6.09 -18.80
N VAL A 89 11.10 -6.91 -18.41
CA VAL A 89 10.13 -7.55 -19.29
C VAL A 89 8.74 -7.04 -18.92
N PRO A 90 8.15 -6.12 -19.71
CA PRO A 90 6.81 -5.63 -19.43
C PRO A 90 5.78 -6.75 -19.55
N ALA A 91 4.96 -6.89 -18.54
CA ALA A 91 3.87 -7.85 -18.47
C ALA A 91 2.53 -7.13 -18.50
N GLN A 92 1.47 -7.85 -18.89
CA GLN A 92 0.09 -7.39 -18.79
C GLN A 92 -0.58 -8.03 -17.56
N ASP A 93 -1.54 -7.34 -17.01
CA ASP A 93 -2.39 -7.86 -15.96
C ASP A 93 -3.49 -8.79 -16.54
N PRO A 94 -3.81 -9.92 -15.88
CA PRO A 94 -3.14 -10.49 -14.70
C PRO A 94 -1.78 -11.10 -15.04
N ILE A 95 -0.74 -10.70 -14.32
CA ILE A 95 0.64 -11.15 -14.56
C ILE A 95 0.80 -12.68 -14.55
N VAL A 96 0.00 -13.40 -13.77
CA VAL A 96 0.03 -14.88 -13.72
C VAL A 96 -0.33 -15.54 -15.05
N ASN A 97 -1.15 -14.91 -15.90
CA ASN A 97 -1.46 -15.39 -17.25
C ASN A 97 -0.25 -15.21 -18.17
N PHE A 98 0.38 -14.06 -18.10
CA PHE A 98 1.63 -13.77 -18.83
C PHE A 98 2.71 -14.79 -18.43
N LEU A 99 2.93 -15.00 -17.13
CA LEU A 99 3.91 -15.95 -16.63
C LEU A 99 3.60 -17.39 -17.09
N GLY A 100 2.32 -17.79 -17.04
CA GLY A 100 1.90 -19.10 -17.53
C GLY A 100 2.28 -19.33 -18.99
N THR A 101 2.06 -18.34 -19.85
CA THR A 101 2.45 -18.39 -21.26
C THR A 101 3.97 -18.49 -21.43
N LYS A 102 4.74 -17.68 -20.72
CA LYS A 102 6.21 -17.70 -20.77
C LYS A 102 6.81 -19.02 -20.29
N ILE A 103 6.25 -19.58 -19.22
CA ILE A 103 6.70 -20.85 -18.64
C ILE A 103 6.35 -22.01 -19.57
N ALA A 104 5.13 -22.06 -20.11
CA ALA A 104 4.73 -23.08 -21.08
C ALA A 104 5.58 -23.02 -22.37
N GLY A 105 6.00 -21.83 -22.78
CA GLY A 105 6.92 -21.62 -23.90
C GLY A 105 8.40 -21.87 -23.58
N GLY A 106 8.73 -22.38 -22.37
CA GLY A 106 10.11 -22.70 -21.98
C GLY A 106 11.03 -21.47 -21.74
N SER A 107 10.47 -20.27 -21.66
CA SER A 107 11.24 -19.01 -21.52
C SER A 107 10.72 -18.17 -20.34
N PRO A 108 10.68 -18.71 -19.12
CA PRO A 108 10.28 -17.91 -17.96
C PRO A 108 11.26 -16.78 -17.67
N PRO A 109 10.82 -15.63 -17.19
CA PRO A 109 11.73 -14.65 -16.58
C PRO A 109 12.41 -15.25 -15.34
N ASP A 110 13.49 -14.62 -14.88
CA ASP A 110 14.21 -15.08 -13.68
C ASP A 110 13.47 -14.66 -12.40
N VAL A 111 12.91 -13.45 -12.39
CA VAL A 111 12.15 -12.86 -11.30
C VAL A 111 10.87 -12.25 -11.85
N ALA A 112 9.79 -12.32 -11.08
CA ALA A 112 8.55 -11.56 -11.33
C ALA A 112 8.22 -10.70 -10.13
N MET A 113 7.73 -9.48 -10.37
CA MET A 113 7.11 -8.62 -9.35
C MET A 113 5.62 -8.94 -9.32
N LEU A 114 5.16 -9.51 -8.23
CA LEU A 114 3.77 -9.95 -8.06
C LEU A 114 3.04 -9.00 -7.11
N PRO A 115 1.97 -8.33 -7.56
CA PRO A 115 1.24 -7.38 -6.72
C PRO A 115 0.36 -8.05 -5.66
N GLN A 116 0.07 -9.35 -5.80
CA GLN A 116 -0.96 -10.01 -5.04
C GLN A 116 -0.41 -11.23 -4.28
N VAL A 117 -0.79 -11.38 -3.01
CA VAL A 117 -0.52 -12.59 -2.20
C VAL A 117 -1.11 -13.84 -2.89
N GLY A 118 -2.33 -13.74 -3.42
CA GLY A 118 -2.97 -14.81 -4.17
C GLY A 118 -2.17 -15.25 -5.41
N ALA A 119 -1.48 -14.32 -6.07
CA ALA A 119 -0.59 -14.63 -7.19
C ALA A 119 0.67 -15.39 -6.74
N ILE A 120 1.23 -15.05 -5.57
CA ILE A 120 2.35 -15.80 -4.96
C ILE A 120 1.91 -17.23 -4.64
N GLN A 121 0.78 -17.40 -3.97
CA GLN A 121 0.22 -18.71 -3.64
C GLN A 121 0.01 -19.57 -4.90
N GLN A 122 -0.58 -18.97 -5.95
CA GLN A 122 -0.79 -19.65 -7.22
C GLN A 122 0.53 -20.06 -7.89
N ALA A 123 1.55 -19.18 -7.87
CA ALA A 123 2.88 -19.50 -8.41
C ALA A 123 3.55 -20.64 -7.64
N VAL A 124 3.36 -20.73 -6.32
CA VAL A 124 3.86 -21.84 -5.49
C VAL A 124 3.11 -23.14 -5.80
N GLN A 125 1.78 -23.13 -5.82
CA GLN A 125 0.95 -24.30 -6.15
C GLN A 125 1.30 -24.89 -7.53
N ARG A 126 1.58 -24.02 -8.51
CA ARG A 126 2.00 -24.42 -9.86
C ARG A 126 3.49 -24.79 -9.95
N LYS A 127 4.24 -24.76 -8.84
CA LYS A 127 5.69 -25.04 -8.77
C LYS A 127 6.54 -24.08 -9.64
N TRP A 128 6.03 -22.90 -9.91
CA TRP A 128 6.76 -21.85 -10.63
C TRP A 128 7.74 -21.13 -9.72
N ALA A 129 7.28 -20.75 -8.53
CA ALA A 129 8.07 -20.01 -7.57
C ALA A 129 9.18 -20.87 -6.94
N LYS A 130 10.33 -20.25 -6.71
CA LYS A 130 11.48 -20.84 -6.00
C LYS A 130 11.62 -20.21 -4.62
N PRO A 131 12.01 -20.97 -3.58
CA PRO A 131 12.25 -20.43 -2.26
C PRO A 131 13.31 -19.32 -2.28
N VAL A 132 13.12 -18.33 -1.41
CA VAL A 132 14.08 -17.25 -1.16
C VAL A 132 15.35 -17.84 -0.54
N GLY A 133 16.51 -17.44 -1.04
CA GLY A 133 17.81 -17.87 -0.55
C GLY A 133 18.18 -17.32 0.83
N PRO A 134 19.24 -17.86 1.46
CA PRO A 134 19.61 -17.51 2.84
C PRO A 134 20.02 -16.04 3.00
N GLU A 135 20.68 -15.43 2.02
CA GLU A 135 21.12 -14.03 2.06
C GLU A 135 19.93 -13.07 2.04
N ALA A 136 18.95 -13.32 1.18
CA ALA A 136 17.72 -12.52 1.14
C ALA A 136 16.85 -12.73 2.40
N LYS A 137 16.78 -13.96 2.94
CA LYS A 137 16.13 -14.23 4.24
C LYS A 137 16.79 -13.45 5.38
N ALA A 138 18.12 -13.36 5.40
CA ALA A 138 18.84 -12.56 6.38
C ALA A 138 18.51 -11.06 6.27
N GLN A 139 18.38 -10.52 5.05
CA GLN A 139 17.91 -9.15 4.82
C GLN A 139 16.48 -8.95 5.31
N LEU A 140 15.56 -9.89 5.03
CA LEU A 140 14.18 -9.82 5.50
C LEU A 140 14.10 -9.84 7.02
N ALA A 141 14.78 -10.76 7.69
CA ALA A 141 14.79 -10.87 9.15
C ALA A 141 15.29 -9.58 9.83
N LYS A 142 16.30 -8.92 9.24
CA LYS A 142 16.87 -7.68 9.76
C LYS A 142 15.97 -6.47 9.50
N ASN A 143 15.43 -6.36 8.30
CA ASN A 143 14.92 -5.11 7.77
C ASN A 143 13.38 -5.03 7.71
N TYR A 144 12.64 -6.13 7.90
CA TYR A 144 11.19 -6.17 7.72
C TYR A 144 10.47 -6.54 9.03
N SER A 145 9.25 -6.07 9.22
CA SER A 145 8.38 -6.59 10.27
C SER A 145 7.93 -8.02 9.94
N LYS A 146 7.41 -8.73 10.94
CA LYS A 146 6.93 -10.10 10.73
C LYS A 146 5.74 -10.13 9.75
N GLY A 147 4.83 -9.18 9.83
CA GLY A 147 3.68 -9.08 8.92
C GLY A 147 4.11 -9.07 7.45
N TRP A 148 5.08 -8.24 7.09
CA TRP A 148 5.59 -8.20 5.72
C TRP A 148 6.32 -9.48 5.29
N GLN A 149 6.98 -10.17 6.22
CA GLN A 149 7.60 -11.47 5.92
C GLN A 149 6.53 -12.53 5.69
N ASP A 150 5.49 -12.59 6.52
CA ASP A 150 4.41 -13.57 6.46
C ASP A 150 3.62 -13.47 5.15
N LEU A 151 3.38 -12.26 4.63
CA LEU A 151 2.72 -12.05 3.33
C LEU A 151 3.47 -12.69 2.16
N GLY A 152 4.79 -12.80 2.23
CA GLY A 152 5.64 -13.46 1.22
C GLY A 152 5.85 -14.95 1.45
N ALA A 153 5.27 -15.52 2.52
CA ALA A 153 5.45 -16.93 2.88
C ALA A 153 4.23 -17.77 2.49
N VAL A 154 4.48 -19.00 2.04
CA VAL A 154 3.44 -20.02 1.79
C VAL A 154 3.87 -21.28 2.53
N ASP A 155 2.99 -21.83 3.37
CA ASP A 155 3.24 -23.03 4.19
C ASP A 155 4.57 -22.95 4.97
N GLY A 156 4.86 -21.78 5.55
CA GLY A 156 6.06 -21.52 6.35
C GLY A 156 7.35 -21.35 5.53
N THR A 157 7.29 -21.42 4.21
CA THR A 157 8.44 -21.23 3.32
C THR A 157 8.35 -19.83 2.67
N GLN A 158 9.44 -19.03 2.75
CA GLN A 158 9.53 -17.71 2.13
C GLN A 158 9.75 -17.85 0.62
N TYR A 159 8.87 -17.25 -0.18
CA TYR A 159 8.94 -17.16 -1.64
C TYR A 159 8.99 -15.73 -2.15
N GLY A 160 8.32 -14.80 -1.50
CA GLY A 160 8.24 -13.41 -1.90
C GLY A 160 9.11 -12.50 -1.01
N VAL A 161 9.72 -11.49 -1.63
CA VAL A 161 10.36 -10.35 -0.98
C VAL A 161 9.52 -9.13 -1.30
N TYR A 162 8.71 -8.66 -0.34
CA TYR A 162 7.96 -7.41 -0.55
C TYR A 162 8.91 -6.25 -0.71
N TYR A 163 9.05 -5.80 -1.94
CA TYR A 163 9.93 -4.71 -2.31
C TYR A 163 9.25 -3.35 -2.17
N LYS A 164 8.01 -3.27 -2.65
CA LYS A 164 7.17 -2.08 -2.61
C LYS A 164 6.03 -2.30 -1.63
N ALA A 165 5.73 -1.29 -0.83
CA ALA A 165 4.51 -1.16 -0.07
C ALA A 165 3.66 -0.03 -0.65
N ALA A 166 2.38 -0.02 -0.33
CA ALA A 166 1.47 1.08 -0.60
C ALA A 166 0.59 1.37 0.62
N ASN A 167 0.27 2.62 0.86
CA ASN A 167 -0.80 3.01 1.78
C ASN A 167 -2.04 3.33 0.93
N LYS A 168 -3.01 2.42 0.92
CA LYS A 168 -4.26 2.50 0.14
C LYS A 168 -5.43 3.13 0.93
N SER A 169 -5.13 3.99 1.89
CA SER A 169 -6.12 4.67 2.72
C SER A 169 -5.93 6.19 2.68
N LEU A 170 -5.79 6.74 1.47
CA LEU A 170 -5.49 8.15 1.25
C LEU A 170 -6.47 8.79 0.28
N VAL A 171 -6.95 9.98 0.61
CA VAL A 171 -7.74 10.81 -0.32
C VAL A 171 -6.90 12.02 -0.72
N TRP A 172 -6.56 12.08 -1.99
CA TRP A 172 -5.86 13.19 -2.60
C TRP A 172 -6.84 14.24 -3.10
N TYR A 173 -6.53 15.51 -2.94
CA TYR A 173 -7.45 16.58 -3.32
C TYR A 173 -6.75 17.80 -3.92
N ASN A 174 -7.48 18.49 -4.78
CA ASN A 174 -7.07 19.77 -5.37
C ASN A 174 -7.30 20.89 -4.34
N ASN A 175 -6.20 21.48 -3.86
CA ASN A 175 -6.24 22.48 -2.81
C ASN A 175 -7.00 23.76 -3.22
N ALA A 176 -6.84 24.21 -4.47
CA ALA A 176 -7.52 25.42 -4.96
C ALA A 176 -9.04 25.24 -4.94
N VAL A 177 -9.55 24.05 -5.31
CA VAL A 177 -10.98 23.76 -5.23
C VAL A 177 -11.48 23.77 -3.79
N PHE A 178 -10.72 23.17 -2.87
CA PHE A 178 -11.08 23.19 -1.44
C PHE A 178 -11.14 24.59 -0.87
N GLU A 179 -10.14 25.43 -1.17
CA GLU A 179 -10.10 26.83 -0.74
C GLU A 179 -11.27 27.64 -1.32
N ASN A 180 -11.54 27.51 -2.62
CA ASN A 180 -12.62 28.24 -3.31
C ASN A 180 -14.01 27.82 -2.80
N ALA A 181 -14.21 26.54 -2.48
CA ALA A 181 -15.46 26.03 -1.92
C ALA A 181 -15.59 26.29 -0.41
N GLY A 182 -14.54 26.74 0.29
CA GLY A 182 -14.51 26.80 1.74
C GLY A 182 -14.58 25.42 2.40
N ALA A 183 -14.19 24.37 1.68
CA ALA A 183 -14.20 22.99 2.15
C ALA A 183 -13.04 22.71 3.12
N LYS A 184 -13.22 21.71 3.97
CA LYS A 184 -12.21 21.27 4.94
C LYS A 184 -11.97 19.78 4.81
N GLU A 185 -10.78 19.32 5.19
CA GLU A 185 -10.44 17.92 5.25
C GLU A 185 -11.39 17.16 6.19
N PRO A 186 -12.14 16.17 5.69
CA PRO A 186 -13.09 15.42 6.50
C PRO A 186 -12.37 14.37 7.36
N LYS A 187 -12.86 14.15 8.59
CA LYS A 187 -12.34 13.10 9.47
C LYS A 187 -13.24 11.88 9.54
N THR A 188 -14.51 12.04 9.22
CA THR A 188 -15.50 10.97 9.22
C THR A 188 -16.16 10.84 7.86
N TRP A 189 -16.74 9.67 7.58
CA TRP A 189 -17.49 9.43 6.35
C TRP A 189 -18.65 10.43 6.16
N LYS A 190 -19.34 10.75 7.24
CA LYS A 190 -20.40 11.76 7.23
C LYS A 190 -19.85 13.14 6.80
N ASP A 191 -18.70 13.53 7.35
CA ASP A 191 -18.06 14.79 6.97
C ASP A 191 -17.55 14.74 5.53
N PHE A 192 -17.09 13.59 5.04
CA PHE A 192 -16.67 13.40 3.64
C PHE A 192 -17.83 13.65 2.68
N LEU A 193 -18.99 13.08 2.94
CA LEU A 193 -20.17 13.31 2.12
C LEU A 193 -20.63 14.78 2.18
N ALA A 194 -20.60 15.41 3.35
CA ALA A 194 -20.92 16.83 3.50
C ALA A 194 -19.91 17.74 2.78
N THR A 195 -18.61 17.42 2.84
CA THR A 195 -17.56 18.11 2.09
C THR A 195 -17.77 17.96 0.57
N ALA A 196 -18.12 16.76 0.12
CA ALA A 196 -18.46 16.52 -1.28
C ALA A 196 -19.67 17.35 -1.74
N GLU A 197 -20.72 17.44 -0.94
CA GLU A 197 -21.88 18.28 -1.24
C GLU A 197 -21.52 19.77 -1.28
N THR A 198 -20.64 20.24 -0.38
CA THR A 198 -20.15 21.62 -0.36
C THR A 198 -19.37 21.94 -1.65
N ILE A 199 -18.48 21.05 -2.08
CA ILE A 199 -17.72 21.19 -3.33
C ILE A 199 -18.67 21.17 -4.52
N SER A 200 -19.65 20.26 -4.55
CA SER A 200 -20.66 20.20 -5.63
C SER A 200 -21.44 21.51 -5.76
N ALA A 201 -21.80 22.14 -4.63
CA ALA A 201 -22.50 23.42 -4.60
C ALA A 201 -21.63 24.57 -5.15
N SER A 202 -20.31 24.49 -5.14
CA SER A 202 -19.41 25.45 -5.76
C SER A 202 -19.25 25.29 -7.28
N GLY A 203 -19.87 24.26 -7.87
CA GLY A 203 -19.88 24.02 -9.31
C GLY A 203 -18.82 23.03 -9.80
N VAL A 204 -18.00 22.45 -8.91
CA VAL A 204 -17.01 21.41 -9.26
C VAL A 204 -17.52 20.05 -8.84
N THR A 205 -17.34 19.04 -9.67
CA THR A 205 -17.68 17.66 -9.27
C THR A 205 -16.72 17.16 -8.18
N PRO A 206 -17.22 16.60 -7.07
CA PRO A 206 -16.37 16.30 -5.93
C PRO A 206 -15.36 15.18 -6.11
N VAL A 207 -15.76 14.04 -6.72
CA VAL A 207 -14.94 12.81 -6.68
C VAL A 207 -14.70 12.26 -8.08
N SER A 208 -13.44 12.02 -8.42
CA SER A 208 -13.05 11.17 -9.55
C SER A 208 -12.94 9.72 -9.07
N VAL A 209 -13.70 8.80 -9.71
CA VAL A 209 -13.69 7.37 -9.40
C VAL A 209 -13.18 6.60 -10.60
N ALA A 210 -12.15 5.78 -10.39
CA ALA A 210 -11.55 4.94 -11.43
C ALA A 210 -12.22 3.57 -11.49
N GLY A 211 -13.45 3.49 -11.98
CA GLY A 211 -14.22 2.25 -12.00
C GLY A 211 -13.86 1.27 -13.12
N ALA A 212 -13.10 1.71 -14.14
CA ALA A 212 -12.75 0.86 -15.28
C ALA A 212 -11.84 -0.30 -14.90
N ASP A 213 -10.85 -0.04 -14.06
CA ASP A 213 -9.85 -1.04 -13.65
C ASP A 213 -10.42 -2.11 -12.71
N GLY A 214 -11.46 -1.77 -11.96
CA GLY A 214 -12.13 -2.70 -11.01
C GLY A 214 -11.49 -2.75 -9.63
N TRP A 215 -10.17 -2.89 -9.53
CA TRP A 215 -9.43 -2.96 -8.26
C TRP A 215 -9.59 -1.70 -7.39
N THR A 216 -9.72 -0.53 -8.01
CA THR A 216 -9.97 0.72 -7.28
C THR A 216 -11.29 0.71 -6.52
N LEU A 217 -12.30 -0.01 -7.03
CA LEU A 217 -13.59 -0.16 -6.35
C LEU A 217 -13.50 -1.11 -5.15
N THR A 218 -12.60 -2.10 -5.19
CA THR A 218 -12.35 -2.96 -4.02
C THR A 218 -11.74 -2.13 -2.89
N ASP A 219 -10.80 -1.23 -3.19
CA ASP A 219 -10.20 -0.34 -2.20
C ASP A 219 -11.24 0.53 -1.47
N TRP A 220 -12.25 1.07 -2.17
CA TRP A 220 -13.38 1.77 -1.55
C TRP A 220 -14.14 0.89 -0.56
N PHE A 221 -14.50 -0.33 -0.99
CA PHE A 221 -15.22 -1.27 -0.14
C PHE A 221 -14.39 -1.69 1.08
N GLU A 222 -13.14 -2.02 0.87
CA GLU A 222 -12.22 -2.53 1.89
C GLU A 222 -11.94 -1.53 3.00
N ASN A 223 -11.70 -0.26 2.66
CA ASN A 223 -11.52 0.80 3.65
C ASN A 223 -12.78 1.02 4.49
N ILE A 224 -13.95 1.05 3.86
CA ILE A 224 -15.23 1.14 4.56
C ILE A 224 -15.42 -0.09 5.47
N TYR A 225 -15.18 -1.28 4.92
CA TYR A 225 -15.39 -2.54 5.65
C TYR A 225 -14.45 -2.68 6.85
N LEU A 226 -13.15 -2.41 6.67
CA LEU A 226 -12.17 -2.43 7.75
C LEU A 226 -12.55 -1.46 8.87
N SER A 227 -12.95 -0.23 8.52
CA SER A 227 -13.34 0.80 9.49
C SER A 227 -14.59 0.40 10.28
N GLN A 228 -15.58 -0.25 9.65
CA GLN A 228 -16.87 -0.62 10.28
C GLN A 228 -16.82 -1.97 10.98
N ALA A 229 -16.27 -2.98 10.33
CA ALA A 229 -16.32 -4.36 10.80
C ALA A 229 -15.13 -4.74 11.69
N GLY A 230 -14.04 -3.98 11.59
CA GLY A 230 -12.79 -4.21 12.31
C GLY A 230 -11.90 -5.28 11.68
N PRO A 231 -10.65 -5.37 12.15
CA PRO A 231 -9.62 -6.20 11.53
C PRO A 231 -9.93 -7.69 11.56
N GLU A 232 -10.56 -8.20 12.63
CA GLU A 232 -10.86 -9.64 12.73
C GLU A 232 -11.86 -10.09 11.67
N LYS A 233 -12.96 -9.34 11.46
CA LYS A 233 -13.94 -9.67 10.42
C LYS A 233 -13.37 -9.45 9.02
N TYR A 234 -12.49 -8.47 8.84
CA TYR A 234 -11.77 -8.24 7.60
C TYR A 234 -10.95 -9.48 7.21
N ASP A 235 -10.16 -10.00 8.16
CA ASP A 235 -9.35 -11.20 7.95
C ASP A 235 -10.22 -12.45 7.70
N GLN A 236 -11.36 -12.57 8.39
CA GLN A 236 -12.29 -13.68 8.19
C GLN A 236 -12.96 -13.64 6.81
N LEU A 237 -13.31 -12.44 6.32
CA LEU A 237 -13.89 -12.26 4.99
C LEU A 237 -12.86 -12.55 3.90
N ALA A 238 -11.64 -12.02 4.05
CA ALA A 238 -10.51 -12.28 3.16
C ALA A 238 -10.21 -13.78 3.01
N GLN A 239 -10.45 -14.58 4.05
CA GLN A 239 -10.25 -16.03 4.06
C GLN A 239 -11.53 -16.82 3.74
N HIS A 240 -12.62 -16.15 3.40
CA HIS A 240 -13.96 -16.74 3.20
C HIS A 240 -14.44 -17.61 4.38
N LYS A 241 -13.97 -17.29 5.61
CA LYS A 241 -14.45 -17.91 6.86
C LYS A 241 -15.82 -17.38 7.26
N ILE A 242 -16.14 -16.17 6.85
CA ILE A 242 -17.50 -15.62 6.85
C ILE A 242 -17.92 -15.38 5.39
N LYS A 243 -19.24 -15.40 5.18
CA LYS A 243 -19.81 -15.26 3.84
C LYS A 243 -19.92 -13.79 3.43
N TRP A 244 -19.86 -13.52 2.15
CA TRP A 244 -20.16 -12.20 1.57
C TRP A 244 -21.64 -11.78 1.79
N THR A 245 -22.50 -12.71 2.16
CA THR A 245 -23.88 -12.43 2.60
C THR A 245 -23.99 -12.06 4.09
N ASP A 246 -22.88 -11.96 4.84
CA ASP A 246 -22.88 -11.51 6.23
C ASP A 246 -23.45 -10.09 6.39
N ALA A 247 -24.07 -9.82 7.54
CA ALA A 247 -24.65 -8.51 7.85
C ALA A 247 -23.61 -7.38 7.82
N SER A 248 -22.34 -7.64 8.15
CA SER A 248 -21.27 -6.65 8.10
C SER A 248 -20.97 -6.20 6.66
N VAL A 249 -20.98 -7.12 5.69
CA VAL A 249 -20.82 -6.80 4.26
C VAL A 249 -22.02 -5.97 3.76
N LYS A 250 -23.23 -6.33 4.17
CA LYS A 250 -24.42 -5.52 3.86
C LYS A 250 -24.26 -4.08 4.34
N THR A 251 -23.78 -3.90 5.58
CA THR A 251 -23.56 -2.57 6.15
C THR A 251 -22.55 -1.77 5.33
N ALA A 252 -21.40 -2.38 4.96
CA ALA A 252 -20.38 -1.70 4.18
C ALA A 252 -20.84 -1.33 2.77
N LEU A 253 -21.53 -2.23 2.06
CA LEU A 253 -22.12 -1.92 0.75
C LEU A 253 -23.19 -0.83 0.85
N THR A 254 -24.01 -0.83 1.92
CA THR A 254 -25.00 0.24 2.14
C THR A 254 -24.31 1.60 2.29
N THR A 255 -23.22 1.65 3.06
CA THR A 255 -22.42 2.87 3.26
C THR A 255 -21.76 3.32 1.95
N LEU A 256 -21.14 2.40 1.20
CA LEU A 256 -20.56 2.71 -0.12
C LEU A 256 -21.65 3.24 -1.08
N GLY A 257 -22.85 2.70 -0.99
CA GLY A 257 -24.03 3.14 -1.73
C GLY A 257 -24.46 4.58 -1.43
N GLU A 258 -24.09 5.15 -0.28
CA GLU A 258 -24.36 6.57 0.03
C GLU A 258 -23.61 7.53 -0.91
N LEU A 259 -22.39 7.15 -1.35
CA LEU A 259 -21.64 7.88 -2.36
C LEU A 259 -22.07 7.47 -3.78
N PHE A 260 -22.06 6.18 -4.09
CA PHE A 260 -22.35 5.67 -5.44
C PHE A 260 -23.78 5.94 -5.89
N GLY A 261 -24.71 6.08 -4.95
CA GLY A 261 -26.09 6.47 -5.20
C GLY A 261 -26.31 7.96 -5.50
N LYS A 262 -25.25 8.77 -5.47
CA LYS A 262 -25.29 10.21 -5.76
C LYS A 262 -24.42 10.52 -7.00
N PRO A 263 -24.89 10.24 -8.22
CA PRO A 263 -24.07 10.39 -9.44
C PRO A 263 -23.58 11.83 -9.65
N ALA A 264 -24.27 12.84 -9.11
CA ALA A 264 -23.82 14.24 -9.17
C ALA A 264 -22.51 14.50 -8.38
N LEU A 265 -22.15 13.63 -7.45
CA LEU A 265 -20.90 13.73 -6.70
C LEU A 265 -19.72 13.03 -7.39
N ILE A 266 -19.97 12.30 -8.50
CA ILE A 266 -18.96 11.49 -9.20
C ILE A 266 -18.75 12.05 -10.61
N ALA A 267 -17.49 12.23 -10.99
CA ALA A 267 -17.12 12.74 -12.32
C ALA A 267 -17.65 11.85 -13.44
N GLY A 268 -18.56 12.40 -14.25
CA GLY A 268 -19.27 11.68 -15.29
C GLY A 268 -20.31 10.67 -14.80
N GLY A 269 -20.66 10.69 -13.51
CA GLY A 269 -21.57 9.74 -12.90
C GLY A 269 -21.05 8.30 -12.93
N ALA A 270 -21.92 7.31 -12.73
CA ALA A 270 -21.53 5.90 -12.75
C ALA A 270 -20.93 5.46 -14.11
N ASP A 271 -21.54 5.91 -15.22
CA ASP A 271 -21.07 5.52 -16.55
C ASP A 271 -19.69 6.12 -16.88
N GLY A 272 -19.45 7.38 -16.51
CA GLY A 272 -18.13 8.01 -16.66
C GLY A 272 -17.07 7.36 -15.78
N ALA A 273 -17.40 7.06 -14.53
CA ALA A 273 -16.49 6.36 -13.61
C ALA A 273 -16.07 4.99 -14.16
N LEU A 274 -17.00 4.22 -14.72
CA LEU A 274 -16.74 2.89 -15.32
C LEU A 274 -15.91 2.92 -16.60
N GLN A 275 -15.68 4.10 -17.17
CA GLN A 275 -14.80 4.30 -18.33
C GLN A 275 -13.50 5.01 -17.93
N THR A 276 -13.37 5.41 -16.67
CA THR A 276 -12.20 6.12 -16.17
C THR A 276 -11.23 5.10 -15.56
N GLU A 277 -10.04 5.00 -16.16
CA GLU A 277 -8.90 4.25 -15.62
C GLU A 277 -8.20 5.03 -14.50
N PHE A 278 -7.45 4.35 -13.67
CA PHE A 278 -6.78 4.95 -12.51
C PHE A 278 -5.90 6.18 -12.86
N PRO A 279 -5.00 6.15 -13.84
CA PRO A 279 -4.21 7.34 -14.17
C PRO A 279 -5.07 8.52 -14.64
N ALA A 280 -6.18 8.23 -15.35
CA ALA A 280 -7.12 9.24 -15.81
C ALA A 280 -7.88 9.90 -14.65
N SER A 281 -8.23 9.16 -13.59
CA SER A 281 -8.89 9.72 -12.40
C SER A 281 -8.00 10.74 -11.69
N VAL A 282 -6.70 10.48 -11.63
CA VAL A 282 -5.72 11.41 -11.06
C VAL A 282 -5.58 12.68 -11.90
N THR A 283 -5.43 12.53 -13.22
CA THR A 283 -5.37 13.69 -14.14
C THR A 283 -6.66 14.50 -14.13
N GLN A 284 -7.82 13.88 -14.00
CA GLN A 284 -9.10 14.57 -13.83
C GLN A 284 -9.13 15.47 -12.59
N THR A 285 -8.39 15.09 -11.55
CA THR A 285 -8.34 15.83 -10.27
C THR A 285 -7.28 16.95 -10.29
N PHE A 286 -6.16 16.75 -10.96
CA PHE A 286 -5.01 17.66 -10.85
C PHE A 286 -4.68 18.42 -12.13
N SER A 287 -5.45 18.24 -13.21
CA SER A 287 -5.38 19.07 -14.40
C SER A 287 -6.54 20.05 -14.45
N GLY A 288 -6.31 21.25 -15.01
CA GLY A 288 -7.35 22.28 -15.15
C GLY A 288 -7.39 23.31 -14.02
N GLY A 289 -6.37 23.38 -13.18
CA GLY A 289 -6.25 24.38 -12.13
C GLY A 289 -7.35 24.26 -11.06
N ASP A 290 -8.16 25.29 -10.91
CA ASP A 290 -9.29 25.38 -9.98
C ASP A 290 -10.64 24.89 -10.57
N GLN A 291 -10.63 24.43 -11.81
CA GLN A 291 -11.79 23.86 -12.52
C GLN A 291 -11.53 22.45 -13.07
N PRO A 292 -11.08 21.51 -12.20
CA PRO A 292 -10.85 20.13 -12.60
C PRO A 292 -12.18 19.39 -12.86
N LYS A 293 -12.11 18.21 -13.48
CA LYS A 293 -13.28 17.34 -13.65
C LYS A 293 -13.73 16.68 -12.34
N GLY A 294 -12.84 16.56 -11.36
CA GLY A 294 -13.11 16.07 -10.01
C GLY A 294 -12.21 16.76 -9.00
N ALA A 295 -12.69 17.03 -7.80
CA ALA A 295 -11.92 17.73 -6.78
C ALA A 295 -11.04 16.80 -5.94
N MET A 296 -11.43 15.52 -5.84
CA MET A 296 -10.77 14.49 -5.03
C MET A 296 -10.63 13.20 -5.82
N VAL A 297 -9.58 12.43 -5.54
CA VAL A 297 -9.39 11.04 -5.94
C VAL A 297 -8.96 10.23 -4.74
N PHE A 298 -9.64 9.10 -4.48
CA PHE A 298 -9.25 8.18 -3.44
C PHE A 298 -8.39 7.08 -4.05
N GLU A 299 -7.19 6.94 -3.55
CA GLU A 299 -6.24 5.86 -3.82
C GLU A 299 -5.00 5.95 -2.91
N GLY A 300 -3.98 5.16 -3.20
CA GLY A 300 -2.76 5.07 -2.41
C GLY A 300 -1.75 6.21 -2.61
N ASP A 301 -0.61 6.06 -1.99
CA ASP A 301 0.54 6.97 -2.10
C ASP A 301 1.11 7.02 -3.52
N PHE A 302 0.94 5.96 -4.30
CA PHE A 302 1.39 5.86 -5.69
C PHE A 302 0.69 6.84 -6.65
N VAL A 303 -0.41 7.49 -6.25
CA VAL A 303 -1.03 8.63 -6.94
C VAL A 303 0.00 9.71 -7.27
N THR A 304 1.01 9.89 -6.43
CA THR A 304 2.08 10.88 -6.62
C THR A 304 2.83 10.74 -7.95
N VAL A 305 2.95 9.52 -8.49
CA VAL A 305 3.56 9.25 -9.80
C VAL A 305 2.76 9.90 -10.93
N ASN A 306 1.44 9.85 -10.84
CA ASN A 306 0.54 10.42 -11.84
C ASN A 306 0.37 11.93 -11.65
N ILE A 307 0.38 12.43 -10.40
CA ILE A 307 0.40 13.88 -10.12
C ILE A 307 1.64 14.52 -10.76
N ALA A 308 2.80 13.86 -10.70
CA ALA A 308 4.05 14.35 -11.29
C ALA A 308 4.00 14.52 -12.82
N GLN A 309 2.98 13.96 -13.50
CA GLN A 309 2.72 14.15 -14.93
C GLN A 309 1.80 15.35 -15.22
N THR A 310 1.32 16.02 -14.17
CA THR A 310 0.51 17.24 -14.25
C THR A 310 1.36 18.44 -13.83
N GLU A 311 0.78 19.62 -13.87
CA GLU A 311 1.43 20.84 -13.38
C GLU A 311 1.32 21.01 -11.85
N ALA A 312 0.51 20.18 -11.18
CA ALA A 312 0.24 20.27 -9.75
C ALA A 312 1.46 19.84 -8.91
N LYS A 313 1.75 20.63 -7.89
CA LYS A 313 2.85 20.38 -6.94
C LYS A 313 2.31 19.69 -5.68
N ILE A 314 2.91 18.56 -5.33
CA ILE A 314 2.58 17.82 -4.11
C ILE A 314 2.88 18.72 -2.88
N GLY A 315 1.93 18.74 -1.94
CA GLY A 315 2.00 19.54 -0.71
C GLY A 315 1.49 20.99 -0.86
N THR A 316 1.36 21.50 -2.08
CA THR A 316 0.84 22.84 -2.36
C THR A 316 -0.51 22.77 -3.09
N ASP A 317 -0.50 22.24 -4.30
CA ASP A 317 -1.68 22.15 -5.18
C ASP A 317 -2.41 20.83 -4.97
N ALA A 318 -1.65 19.75 -4.83
CA ALA A 318 -2.13 18.41 -4.48
C ALA A 318 -1.83 18.14 -3.00
N LYS A 319 -2.88 18.04 -2.20
CA LYS A 319 -2.82 17.69 -0.78
C LYS A 319 -3.50 16.35 -0.52
N VAL A 320 -3.33 15.81 0.67
CA VAL A 320 -3.79 14.48 1.02
C VAL A 320 -4.29 14.44 2.47
N PHE A 321 -5.36 13.70 2.71
CA PHE A 321 -5.82 13.33 4.05
C PHE A 321 -6.08 11.83 4.13
N PRO A 322 -6.01 11.22 5.33
CA PRO A 322 -6.33 9.81 5.52
C PRO A 322 -7.79 9.50 5.14
N PHE A 323 -8.07 8.29 4.65
CA PHE A 323 -9.44 7.86 4.39
C PHE A 323 -10.30 8.07 5.64
N PRO A 324 -11.45 8.76 5.52
CA PRO A 324 -12.26 9.14 6.68
C PRO A 324 -12.79 7.93 7.44
N ALA A 325 -12.76 7.98 8.77
CA ALA A 325 -13.32 6.92 9.60
C ALA A 325 -14.82 6.76 9.33
N VAL A 326 -15.25 5.54 9.04
CA VAL A 326 -16.67 5.17 8.82
C VAL A 326 -17.28 4.59 10.09
N GLY A 327 -16.46 3.88 10.86
CA GLY A 327 -16.78 3.32 12.17
C GLY A 327 -15.88 3.86 13.26
N ALA A 328 -15.48 2.97 14.16
CA ALA A 328 -14.62 3.33 15.30
C ALA A 328 -13.14 3.52 14.94
N LEU A 329 -12.70 2.98 13.80
CA LEU A 329 -11.31 2.95 13.38
C LEU A 329 -11.10 3.80 12.13
N ALA A 330 -10.00 4.56 12.09
CA ALA A 330 -9.42 5.03 10.84
C ALA A 330 -8.77 3.83 10.15
N PRO A 331 -9.14 3.48 8.91
CA PRO A 331 -8.58 2.31 8.25
C PRO A 331 -7.13 2.56 7.82
N VAL A 332 -6.32 1.49 7.82
CA VAL A 332 -5.03 1.45 7.14
C VAL A 332 -4.98 0.17 6.33
N VAL A 333 -5.44 0.27 5.09
CA VAL A 333 -5.29 -0.78 4.08
C VAL A 333 -3.97 -0.56 3.35
N THR A 334 -3.18 -1.62 3.21
CA THR A 334 -1.89 -1.58 2.52
C THR A 334 -1.91 -2.52 1.32
N GLY A 335 -1.17 -2.17 0.30
CA GLY A 335 -0.83 -3.06 -0.81
C GLY A 335 0.68 -3.22 -0.91
N GLY A 336 1.12 -3.90 -1.94
CA GLY A 336 2.54 -3.99 -2.22
C GLY A 336 2.89 -5.05 -3.24
N ASP A 337 4.10 -4.93 -3.78
CA ASP A 337 4.62 -5.84 -4.80
C ASP A 337 5.78 -6.66 -4.26
N ALA A 338 5.69 -7.97 -4.41
CA ALA A 338 6.73 -8.90 -4.00
C ALA A 338 7.55 -9.39 -5.18
N ALA A 339 8.88 -9.34 -5.03
CA ALA A 339 9.79 -10.01 -5.95
C ALA A 339 9.80 -11.52 -5.66
N VAL A 340 9.50 -12.34 -6.67
CA VAL A 340 9.46 -13.80 -6.59
C VAL A 340 10.41 -14.39 -7.63
N ALA A 341 11.34 -15.25 -7.22
CA ALA A 341 12.20 -15.97 -8.14
C ALA A 341 11.42 -17.08 -8.85
N LEU A 342 11.53 -17.15 -10.17
CA LEU A 342 10.96 -18.22 -11.00
C LEU A 342 12.04 -19.21 -11.45
N LYS A 343 13.31 -18.80 -11.38
CA LYS A 343 14.48 -19.67 -11.57
C LYS A 343 15.35 -19.66 -10.32
N ASP A 344 15.90 -20.81 -9.98
CA ASP A 344 16.90 -20.92 -8.92
C ASP A 344 18.29 -20.65 -9.49
N SER A 345 18.51 -19.38 -9.93
CA SER A 345 19.78 -18.90 -10.45
C SER A 345 20.49 -18.00 -9.44
N LYS A 346 21.83 -17.92 -9.53
CA LYS A 346 22.59 -16.99 -8.69
C LYS A 346 22.16 -15.54 -8.90
N GLY A 347 21.85 -15.16 -10.13
CA GLY A 347 21.38 -13.82 -10.48
C GLY A 347 20.04 -13.49 -9.88
N ALA A 348 19.05 -14.43 -9.93
CA ALA A 348 17.75 -14.25 -9.33
C ALA A 348 17.85 -14.09 -7.81
N GLN A 349 18.59 -14.97 -7.11
CA GLN A 349 18.74 -14.91 -5.66
C GLN A 349 19.51 -13.66 -5.19
N ALA A 350 20.55 -13.24 -5.95
CA ALA A 350 21.26 -12.00 -5.67
C ALA A 350 20.37 -10.77 -5.85
N LEU A 351 19.49 -10.77 -6.86
CA LEU A 351 18.52 -9.68 -7.05
C LEU A 351 17.50 -9.63 -5.91
N LEU A 352 16.97 -10.75 -5.46
CA LEU A 352 16.09 -10.78 -4.26
C LEU A 352 16.81 -10.24 -3.03
N THR A 353 18.08 -10.58 -2.84
CA THR A 353 18.92 -10.06 -1.74
C THR A 353 19.07 -8.54 -1.82
N PHE A 354 19.32 -8.02 -3.02
CA PHE A 354 19.43 -6.58 -3.25
C PHE A 354 18.09 -5.86 -2.99
N LEU A 355 17.01 -6.37 -3.55
CA LEU A 355 15.67 -5.78 -3.37
C LEU A 355 15.21 -5.77 -1.90
N ALA A 356 15.63 -6.75 -1.09
CA ALA A 356 15.36 -6.79 0.34
C ALA A 356 16.21 -5.81 1.17
N SER A 357 17.18 -5.12 0.55
CA SER A 357 18.13 -4.25 1.25
C SER A 357 17.65 -2.79 1.34
N PRO A 358 18.13 -2.02 2.34
CA PRO A 358 17.90 -0.58 2.39
C PRO A 358 18.48 0.18 1.17
N ASP A 359 19.51 -0.38 0.52
CA ASP A 359 20.15 0.26 -0.64
C ASP A 359 19.18 0.36 -1.83
N ALA A 360 18.48 -0.73 -2.15
CA ALA A 360 17.46 -0.73 -3.21
C ALA A 360 16.28 0.18 -2.85
N ALA A 361 15.79 0.07 -1.60
CA ALA A 361 14.71 0.89 -1.10
C ALA A 361 15.02 2.40 -1.19
N LYS A 362 16.25 2.81 -0.87
CA LYS A 362 16.70 4.21 -0.96
C LYS A 362 16.63 4.76 -2.38
N ILE A 363 17.01 3.98 -3.38
CA ILE A 363 16.97 4.42 -4.78
C ILE A 363 15.53 4.71 -5.20
N SER A 364 14.60 3.80 -4.90
CA SER A 364 13.20 3.97 -5.26
C SER A 364 12.53 5.09 -4.47
N ALA A 365 12.75 5.17 -3.17
CA ALA A 365 12.20 6.24 -2.33
C ALA A 365 12.64 7.62 -2.84
N SER A 366 13.93 7.77 -3.20
CA SER A 366 14.46 9.04 -3.73
C SER A 366 13.88 9.42 -5.10
N ALA A 367 13.35 8.46 -5.85
CA ALA A 367 12.69 8.71 -7.13
C ALA A 367 11.23 9.17 -6.97
N GLY A 368 10.63 8.95 -5.80
CA GLY A 368 9.24 9.28 -5.49
C GLY A 368 8.24 8.22 -5.97
N GLY A 369 6.99 8.33 -5.49
CA GLY A 369 5.91 7.41 -5.85
C GLY A 369 6.11 5.98 -5.38
N PHE A 370 6.84 5.80 -4.28
CA PHE A 370 7.23 4.51 -3.76
C PHE A 370 7.27 4.56 -2.22
N LEU A 371 6.64 3.61 -1.59
CA LEU A 371 6.86 3.31 -0.17
C LEU A 371 7.61 2.00 -0.01
N SER A 372 8.44 1.94 1.01
CA SER A 372 9.19 0.73 1.32
C SER A 372 8.71 0.11 2.62
N PRO A 373 8.49 -1.21 2.67
CA PRO A 373 8.25 -1.92 3.92
C PRO A 373 9.54 -2.14 4.73
N ASN A 374 10.68 -1.68 4.22
CA ASN A 374 11.98 -1.81 4.86
C ASN A 374 12.14 -0.78 5.99
N LYS A 375 12.01 -1.22 7.24
CA LYS A 375 12.11 -0.39 8.45
C LYS A 375 13.51 0.21 8.71
N SER A 376 14.51 -0.23 7.96
CA SER A 376 15.88 0.28 8.04
C SER A 376 16.17 1.38 7.02
N LEU A 377 15.20 1.72 6.16
CA LEU A 377 15.31 2.85 5.26
C LEU A 377 15.31 4.17 6.03
N ASP A 378 16.27 5.04 5.73
CA ASP A 378 16.26 6.41 6.23
C ASP A 378 15.15 7.20 5.52
N LEU A 379 14.20 7.72 6.29
CA LEU A 379 13.06 8.48 5.77
C LEU A 379 13.47 9.78 5.06
N SER A 380 14.68 10.30 5.30
CA SER A 380 15.23 11.44 4.56
C SER A 380 15.45 11.15 3.07
N ALA A 381 15.40 9.87 2.67
CA ALA A 381 15.46 9.46 1.27
C ALA A 381 14.22 9.86 0.46
N TYR A 382 13.07 10.05 1.12
CA TYR A 382 11.86 10.51 0.43
C TYR A 382 11.97 11.99 0.02
N PRO A 383 11.53 12.35 -1.22
CA PRO A 383 11.82 13.66 -1.81
C PRO A 383 11.09 14.82 -1.13
N ASP A 384 9.91 14.59 -0.57
CA ASP A 384 9.08 15.62 0.05
C ASP A 384 8.52 15.18 1.41
N ASN A 385 7.98 16.14 2.15
CA ASN A 385 7.43 15.90 3.49
C ASN A 385 6.16 15.06 3.46
N VAL A 386 5.34 15.16 2.40
CA VAL A 386 4.08 14.42 2.27
C VAL A 386 4.38 12.93 2.18
N GLN A 387 5.24 12.53 1.24
CA GLN A 387 5.66 11.13 1.09
C GLN A 387 6.36 10.60 2.35
N ARG A 388 7.16 11.43 3.00
CA ARG A 388 7.83 11.09 4.26
C ARG A 388 6.84 10.85 5.40
N ASP A 389 5.81 11.65 5.51
CA ASP A 389 4.79 11.49 6.56
C ASP A 389 3.88 10.28 6.29
N ILE A 390 3.55 9.99 5.02
CA ILE A 390 2.86 8.75 4.64
C ILE A 390 3.72 7.53 5.00
N ALA A 391 5.02 7.54 4.68
CA ALA A 391 5.94 6.46 5.03
C ALA A 391 6.07 6.27 6.55
N LYS A 392 6.13 7.36 7.32
CA LYS A 392 6.12 7.29 8.80
C LYS A 392 4.85 6.65 9.33
N ALA A 393 3.69 7.01 8.78
CA ALA A 393 2.41 6.45 9.20
C ALA A 393 2.35 4.95 8.93
N LEU A 394 2.81 4.49 7.76
CA LEU A 394 2.87 3.07 7.43
C LEU A 394 3.82 2.30 8.37
N ILE A 395 4.99 2.85 8.67
CA ILE A 395 5.94 2.23 9.61
C ILE A 395 5.38 2.21 11.03
N ALA A 396 4.72 3.29 11.47
CA ALA A 396 4.12 3.41 12.80
C ALA A 396 2.93 2.45 13.00
N ALA A 397 2.22 2.08 11.93
CA ALA A 397 1.16 1.09 11.99
C ALA A 397 1.70 -0.31 12.37
N GLY A 398 2.99 -0.58 12.19
CA GLY A 398 3.62 -1.84 12.59
C GLY A 398 2.96 -3.04 11.93
N ASP A 399 2.28 -3.86 12.73
CA ASP A 399 1.50 -5.02 12.28
C ASP A 399 -0.04 -4.78 12.42
N ASP A 400 -0.47 -3.54 12.73
CA ASP A 400 -1.89 -3.18 12.85
C ASP A 400 -2.55 -2.85 11.50
N PHE A 401 -1.77 -2.72 10.42
CA PHE A 401 -2.33 -2.59 9.08
C PHE A 401 -3.06 -3.87 8.64
N ARG A 402 -3.95 -3.75 7.65
CA ARG A 402 -4.45 -4.89 6.89
C ARG A 402 -4.01 -4.78 5.44
N PHE A 403 -3.48 -5.89 4.93
CA PHE A 403 -3.18 -5.97 3.50
C PHE A 403 -4.49 -5.98 2.71
N ASP A 404 -4.48 -5.39 1.53
CA ASP A 404 -5.57 -5.37 0.57
C ASP A 404 -6.25 -6.76 0.52
N MET A 405 -7.55 -6.78 0.77
CA MET A 405 -8.31 -8.02 0.88
C MET A 405 -8.36 -8.74 -0.45
N SER A 406 -8.63 -8.01 -1.51
CA SER A 406 -8.76 -8.54 -2.86
C SER A 406 -7.46 -9.19 -3.33
N ASP A 407 -6.31 -8.62 -2.95
CA ASP A 407 -4.98 -9.12 -3.26
C ASP A 407 -4.60 -10.40 -2.47
N GLN A 408 -5.26 -10.66 -1.34
CA GLN A 408 -5.07 -11.88 -0.55
C GLN A 408 -5.95 -13.05 -1.01
N MET A 409 -7.03 -12.77 -1.75
CA MET A 409 -8.01 -13.75 -2.21
C MET A 409 -7.51 -14.56 -3.40
N PRO A 410 -8.17 -15.69 -3.72
CA PRO A 410 -7.90 -16.41 -4.97
C PRO A 410 -7.99 -15.46 -6.17
N GLN A 411 -7.00 -15.51 -7.07
CA GLN A 411 -6.88 -14.65 -8.23
C GLN A 411 -8.16 -14.58 -9.08
N SER A 412 -8.89 -15.69 -9.18
CA SER A 412 -10.15 -15.78 -9.94
C SER A 412 -11.29 -14.99 -9.33
N PHE A 413 -11.18 -14.57 -8.04
CA PHE A 413 -12.17 -13.77 -7.35
C PHE A 413 -11.68 -12.32 -7.11
N GLY A 414 -10.52 -12.17 -6.46
CA GLY A 414 -10.01 -10.86 -6.03
C GLY A 414 -9.16 -10.12 -7.06
N GLY A 415 -8.68 -10.77 -8.14
CA GLY A 415 -7.67 -10.15 -9.01
C GLY A 415 -7.85 -10.42 -10.51
N THR A 416 -9.08 -10.60 -11.00
CA THR A 416 -9.31 -10.87 -12.44
C THR A 416 -10.29 -9.86 -13.04
N PRO A 417 -9.85 -9.05 -14.04
CA PRO A 417 -10.73 -8.12 -14.74
C PRO A 417 -12.01 -8.78 -15.26
N GLY A 418 -13.14 -8.12 -15.05
CA GLY A 418 -14.45 -8.58 -15.51
C GLY A 418 -15.01 -9.80 -14.78
N LYS A 419 -14.43 -10.21 -13.67
CA LYS A 419 -14.87 -11.36 -12.84
C LYS A 419 -14.84 -11.02 -11.35
N GLY A 420 -15.42 -11.91 -10.56
CA GLY A 420 -15.35 -11.91 -9.11
C GLY A 420 -15.76 -10.59 -8.48
N GLU A 421 -14.98 -10.14 -7.53
CA GLU A 421 -15.23 -8.92 -6.76
C GLU A 421 -15.19 -7.66 -7.64
N TRP A 422 -14.20 -7.54 -8.51
CA TRP A 422 -14.09 -6.38 -9.41
C TRP A 422 -15.34 -6.16 -10.22
N LYS A 423 -15.84 -7.23 -10.87
CA LYS A 423 -17.05 -7.13 -11.66
C LYS A 423 -18.29 -6.87 -10.81
N ALA A 424 -18.37 -7.50 -9.64
CA ALA A 424 -19.52 -7.32 -8.75
C ALA A 424 -19.62 -5.87 -8.24
N LEU A 425 -18.48 -5.23 -7.93
CA LEU A 425 -18.45 -3.83 -7.50
C LEU A 425 -18.66 -2.84 -8.66
N GLN A 426 -18.20 -3.17 -9.88
CA GLN A 426 -18.57 -2.40 -11.07
C GLN A 426 -20.08 -2.46 -11.34
N ASP A 427 -20.72 -3.62 -11.16
CA ASP A 427 -22.18 -3.76 -11.27
C ASP A 427 -22.90 -3.03 -10.13
N PHE A 428 -22.35 -3.05 -8.92
CA PHE A 428 -22.86 -2.30 -7.77
C PHE A 428 -22.78 -0.78 -8.00
N LEU A 429 -21.70 -0.26 -8.59
CA LEU A 429 -21.60 1.15 -8.94
C LEU A 429 -22.72 1.59 -9.89
N LYS A 430 -23.17 0.72 -10.82
CA LYS A 430 -24.32 0.97 -11.69
C LYS A 430 -25.65 0.94 -10.96
N ASN A 431 -25.80 0.06 -9.97
CA ASN A 431 -27.03 -0.13 -9.23
C ASN A 431 -26.80 -0.23 -7.71
N PRO A 432 -26.38 0.87 -7.06
CA PRO A 432 -25.98 0.85 -5.65
C PRO A 432 -27.15 0.63 -4.67
N LYS A 433 -28.39 0.57 -5.17
CA LYS A 433 -29.55 0.21 -4.35
C LYS A 433 -29.72 -1.30 -4.19
N ASP A 434 -29.15 -2.10 -5.08
CA ASP A 434 -29.28 -3.56 -5.03
C ASP A 434 -28.16 -4.21 -4.19
N VAL A 435 -28.11 -3.84 -2.90
CA VAL A 435 -27.15 -4.40 -1.93
C VAL A 435 -27.30 -5.93 -1.81
N ALA A 436 -28.52 -6.44 -1.82
CA ALA A 436 -28.76 -7.88 -1.69
C ALA A 436 -28.27 -8.67 -2.90
N GLY A 437 -28.50 -8.16 -4.12
CA GLY A 437 -28.00 -8.76 -5.35
C GLY A 437 -26.47 -8.74 -5.41
N ALA A 438 -25.84 -7.62 -5.00
CA ALA A 438 -24.39 -7.51 -4.92
C ALA A 438 -23.81 -8.54 -3.95
N GLN A 439 -24.38 -8.69 -2.73
CA GLN A 439 -23.94 -9.70 -1.78
C GLN A 439 -24.04 -11.14 -2.33
N GLN A 440 -25.17 -11.46 -2.97
CA GLN A 440 -25.37 -12.80 -3.54
C GLN A 440 -24.38 -13.09 -4.68
N LYS A 441 -24.11 -12.09 -5.53
CA LYS A 441 -23.13 -12.21 -6.61
C LYS A 441 -21.73 -12.45 -6.07
N LEU A 442 -21.30 -11.62 -5.10
CA LEU A 442 -20.02 -11.76 -4.41
C LEU A 442 -19.88 -13.14 -3.78
N GLU A 443 -20.87 -13.60 -3.01
CA GLU A 443 -20.83 -14.92 -2.37
C GLU A 443 -20.78 -16.06 -3.38
N SER A 444 -21.59 -15.97 -4.44
CA SER A 444 -21.60 -17.01 -5.49
C SER A 444 -20.25 -17.18 -6.17
N ASP A 445 -19.55 -16.08 -6.42
CA ASP A 445 -18.25 -16.10 -7.09
C ASP A 445 -17.11 -16.48 -6.12
N ALA A 446 -17.13 -15.97 -4.89
CA ALA A 446 -16.21 -16.36 -3.83
C ALA A 446 -16.29 -17.87 -3.55
N ALA A 447 -17.50 -18.41 -3.33
CA ALA A 447 -17.69 -19.82 -3.05
C ALA A 447 -17.17 -20.76 -4.14
N LYS A 448 -17.09 -20.31 -5.40
CA LYS A 448 -16.46 -21.06 -6.50
C LYS A 448 -14.94 -20.96 -6.44
N ALA A 449 -14.42 -19.74 -6.22
CA ALA A 449 -12.99 -19.48 -6.25
C ALA A 449 -12.23 -20.16 -5.10
N TYR A 450 -12.83 -20.20 -3.91
CA TYR A 450 -12.22 -20.85 -2.73
C TYR A 450 -12.32 -22.38 -2.72
N LYS A 451 -13.06 -22.99 -3.66
CA LYS A 451 -13.12 -24.44 -3.84
C LYS A 451 -12.15 -24.96 -4.91
N SER A 452 -11.63 -24.07 -5.75
CA SER A 452 -10.69 -24.37 -6.84
C SER A 452 -9.24 -24.31 -6.37
#